data_60e87c7218c0e1e5a68fa43af17b21a4
#
_entry.id   60e87c7218c0e1e5a68fa43af17b21a4
#
_cell.length_a   1.000
_cell.length_b   1.000
_cell.length_c   1.000
_cell.angle_alpha   90.00
_cell.angle_beta   90.00
_cell.angle_gamma   90.00
#
_symmetry.space_group_name_H-M   'P 1'
#
loop_
_entity.id
_entity.type
_entity.pdbx_description
1 polymer ?
#
loop_
_entity_poly.entity_id
_entity_poly.type
_entity_poly.pdbx_seq_one_letter_code
_entity_poly.pdbx_strand_id
1 'polypeptide(L)'
;VSAREDGVIELRSEGFEPDIVRVGDGAAYPRFSSASLISGIAEQIAERGYTVGGFDAYTVSSVYKGSGLSSSAAFEDAVGLIINDMFCDGALSPLELAIISQRAERDYFGKACGLMDQAVCAVGGLVSLDFADENDPKVTQLCPNLDGLGLCMCITNTGGSHADLGDEYSAIPAEMRSVAEYFGQRVLRGLTAEQIISELPALRAEVGDRAVLRALHFVRENERVARVCRALAESDTDAFLGAIAESGRSSAELLQNVTVPGSSREQGVTLALALSGELLRGVRSAYRVHGGGFAGTVQAFMPPEAVESYCRGMDAVFGEGACRLTSVRGEGACRLV
;
A
#
# COMPACT_ATOMS: atom_id res chain seq x y z
N VAL A 1 -10.54 25.41 2.00
CA VAL A 1 -11.45 25.16 0.85
C VAL A 1 -12.56 26.19 0.82
N SER A 2 -12.95 26.71 -0.36
CA SER A 2 -14.08 27.63 -0.53
C SER A 2 -14.85 27.31 -1.83
N ALA A 3 -16.17 27.44 -1.79
CA ALA A 3 -17.03 27.16 -2.95
C ALA A 3 -16.88 28.22 -4.04
N ARG A 4 -17.10 27.84 -5.31
CA ARG A 4 -17.15 28.66 -6.52
C ARG A 4 -18.44 28.40 -7.28
N GLU A 5 -18.94 29.44 -7.97
CA GLU A 5 -20.18 29.34 -8.76
C GLU A 5 -19.94 29.05 -10.26
N ASP A 6 -18.66 29.07 -10.70
CA ASP A 6 -18.30 28.98 -12.13
C ASP A 6 -18.00 27.55 -12.61
N GLY A 7 -18.17 26.54 -11.74
CA GLY A 7 -17.91 25.14 -12.05
C GLY A 7 -16.43 24.81 -12.26
N VAL A 8 -15.52 25.65 -11.73
CA VAL A 8 -14.08 25.42 -11.81
C VAL A 8 -13.55 24.96 -10.46
N ILE A 9 -12.75 23.91 -10.47
CA ILE A 9 -11.92 23.48 -9.33
C ILE A 9 -10.51 24.06 -9.55
N GLU A 10 -10.07 24.91 -8.64
CA GLU A 10 -8.70 25.41 -8.61
C GLU A 10 -8.02 24.88 -7.34
N LEU A 11 -7.07 23.95 -7.51
CA LEU A 11 -6.36 23.32 -6.43
C LEU A 11 -4.89 23.74 -6.46
N ARG A 12 -4.43 24.36 -5.40
CA ARG A 12 -3.03 24.80 -5.22
C ARG A 12 -2.35 23.91 -4.18
N SER A 13 -1.40 23.13 -4.63
CA SER A 13 -0.55 22.32 -3.75
C SER A 13 0.76 23.06 -3.47
N GLU A 14 1.18 23.08 -2.22
CA GLU A 14 2.44 23.74 -1.82
C GLU A 14 3.63 23.20 -2.63
N GLY A 15 4.35 24.12 -3.31
CA GLY A 15 5.51 23.77 -4.13
C GLY A 15 5.21 23.26 -5.54
N PHE A 16 3.96 23.36 -6.00
CA PHE A 16 3.52 22.95 -7.35
C PHE A 16 2.72 24.07 -8.02
N GLU A 17 2.65 24.00 -9.36
CA GLU A 17 1.75 24.85 -10.14
C GLU A 17 0.28 24.50 -9.84
N PRO A 18 -0.64 25.47 -9.90
CA PRO A 18 -2.05 25.20 -9.67
C PRO A 18 -2.67 24.26 -10.69
N ASP A 19 -3.47 23.33 -10.25
CA ASP A 19 -4.37 22.55 -11.10
C ASP A 19 -5.67 23.30 -11.27
N ILE A 20 -6.09 23.50 -12.52
CA ILE A 20 -7.36 24.14 -12.89
C ILE A 20 -8.18 23.14 -13.69
N VAL A 21 -9.30 22.72 -13.13
CA VAL A 21 -10.19 21.69 -13.69
C VAL A 21 -11.60 22.23 -13.79
N ARG A 22 -12.23 22.10 -14.96
CA ARG A 22 -13.64 22.39 -15.14
C ARG A 22 -14.46 21.10 -14.92
N VAL A 23 -15.42 21.17 -14.04
CA VAL A 23 -16.33 20.05 -13.75
C VAL A 23 -17.13 19.71 -15.02
N GLY A 24 -17.20 18.41 -15.35
CA GLY A 24 -17.88 17.90 -16.54
C GLY A 24 -16.96 17.75 -17.77
N ASP A 25 -15.70 18.20 -17.74
CA ASP A 25 -14.76 18.04 -18.85
C ASP A 25 -14.07 16.65 -18.88
N GLY A 26 -14.34 15.79 -17.89
CA GLY A 26 -13.96 14.38 -17.85
C GLY A 26 -12.52 14.07 -18.29
N ALA A 27 -12.39 13.40 -19.43
CA ALA A 27 -11.11 12.95 -19.99
C ALA A 27 -10.33 14.04 -20.75
N ALA A 28 -10.68 15.32 -20.64
CA ALA A 28 -10.00 16.41 -21.35
C ALA A 28 -8.57 16.69 -20.87
N TYR A 29 -8.20 16.18 -19.68
CA TYR A 29 -6.91 16.43 -19.06
C TYR A 29 -5.88 15.37 -19.43
N PRO A 30 -4.59 15.76 -19.60
CA PRO A 30 -3.54 14.82 -19.96
C PRO A 30 -3.40 13.71 -18.90
N ARG A 31 -3.26 12.47 -19.34
CA ARG A 31 -2.89 11.36 -18.44
C ARG A 31 -1.61 11.68 -17.69
N PHE A 32 -1.44 11.11 -16.51
CA PHE A 32 -0.32 11.32 -15.59
C PHE A 32 -0.20 12.76 -15.06
N SER A 33 -1.30 13.51 -15.05
CA SER A 33 -1.41 14.83 -14.42
C SER A 33 -2.34 14.81 -13.21
N SER A 34 -2.08 15.65 -12.20
CA SER A 34 -2.98 15.83 -11.04
C SER A 34 -4.37 16.32 -11.48
N ALA A 35 -4.43 17.14 -12.51
CA ALA A 35 -5.70 17.58 -13.09
C ALA A 35 -6.58 16.42 -13.56
N SER A 36 -5.99 15.35 -14.16
CA SER A 36 -6.75 14.18 -14.58
C SER A 36 -7.28 13.36 -13.39
N LEU A 37 -6.57 13.32 -12.26
CA LEU A 37 -7.06 12.71 -11.02
C LEU A 37 -8.25 13.49 -10.46
N ILE A 38 -8.13 14.82 -10.34
CA ILE A 38 -9.19 15.71 -9.82
C ILE A 38 -10.44 15.59 -10.70
N SER A 39 -10.27 15.64 -12.02
CA SER A 39 -11.36 15.50 -12.97
C SER A 39 -12.03 14.12 -12.87
N GLY A 40 -11.23 13.05 -12.80
CA GLY A 40 -11.72 11.68 -12.67
C GLY A 40 -12.53 11.46 -11.39
N ILE A 41 -12.10 12.01 -10.26
CA ILE A 41 -12.83 11.93 -8.99
C ILE A 41 -14.17 12.66 -9.10
N ALA A 42 -14.18 13.88 -9.66
CA ALA A 42 -15.39 14.66 -9.86
C ALA A 42 -16.40 13.93 -10.77
N GLU A 43 -15.95 13.35 -11.88
CA GLU A 43 -16.78 12.54 -12.80
C GLU A 43 -17.33 11.29 -12.12
N GLN A 44 -16.49 10.53 -11.41
CA GLN A 44 -16.91 9.32 -10.71
C GLN A 44 -17.97 9.60 -9.63
N ILE A 45 -17.93 10.78 -9.00
CA ILE A 45 -18.97 11.23 -8.05
C ILE A 45 -20.23 11.66 -8.81
N ALA A 46 -20.07 12.38 -9.92
CA ALA A 46 -21.21 12.80 -10.75
C ALA A 46 -21.97 11.59 -11.37
N GLU A 47 -21.26 10.55 -11.82
CA GLU A 47 -21.85 9.30 -12.31
C GLU A 47 -22.72 8.57 -11.27
N ARG A 48 -22.50 8.84 -9.98
CA ARG A 48 -23.33 8.34 -8.87
C ARG A 48 -24.58 9.19 -8.59
N GLY A 49 -24.79 10.23 -9.40
CA GLY A 49 -25.98 11.08 -9.33
C GLY A 49 -25.84 12.34 -8.45
N TYR A 50 -24.64 12.64 -7.98
CA TYR A 50 -24.36 13.87 -7.22
C TYR A 50 -24.03 15.02 -8.16
N THR A 51 -24.46 16.24 -7.78
CA THR A 51 -24.09 17.46 -8.52
C THR A 51 -22.80 18.01 -7.95
N VAL A 52 -21.71 17.90 -8.68
CA VAL A 52 -20.41 18.45 -8.29
C VAL A 52 -20.30 19.90 -8.73
N GLY A 53 -19.91 20.79 -7.84
CA GLY A 53 -19.66 22.21 -8.11
C GLY A 53 -18.16 22.54 -8.14
N GLY A 54 -17.85 23.82 -8.43
CA GLY A 54 -16.47 24.34 -8.35
C GLY A 54 -16.05 24.69 -6.93
N PHE A 55 -14.74 24.68 -6.67
CA PHE A 55 -14.15 25.14 -5.41
C PHE A 55 -12.70 25.57 -5.59
N ASP A 56 -12.22 26.39 -4.66
CA ASP A 56 -10.80 26.66 -4.46
C ASP A 56 -10.31 25.81 -3.28
N ALA A 57 -9.14 25.20 -3.43
CA ALA A 57 -8.47 24.49 -2.36
C ALA A 57 -6.97 24.80 -2.30
N TYR A 58 -6.43 24.80 -1.10
CA TYR A 58 -4.98 24.81 -0.86
C TYR A 58 -4.58 23.58 -0.09
N THR A 59 -3.58 22.84 -0.58
CA THR A 59 -3.11 21.59 0.03
C THR A 59 -1.65 21.68 0.44
N VAL A 60 -1.35 21.09 1.59
CA VAL A 60 0.00 20.90 2.12
C VAL A 60 0.20 19.43 2.42
N SER A 61 1.36 18.88 2.12
CA SER A 61 1.67 17.48 2.39
C SER A 61 3.00 17.33 3.12
N SER A 62 2.99 16.55 4.20
CA SER A 62 4.20 16.04 4.85
C SER A 62 4.58 14.63 4.38
N VAL A 63 3.80 14.02 3.49
CA VAL A 63 4.10 12.69 2.92
C VAL A 63 5.19 12.84 1.86
N TYR A 64 6.31 12.15 2.06
CA TYR A 64 7.44 12.22 1.13
C TYR A 64 7.10 11.60 -0.21
N LYS A 65 7.28 12.37 -1.28
CA LYS A 65 7.11 11.91 -2.65
C LYS A 65 8.13 10.81 -2.98
N GLY A 66 7.66 9.69 -3.52
CA GLY A 66 8.53 8.57 -3.90
C GLY A 66 9.00 7.67 -2.74
N SER A 67 8.49 7.86 -1.52
CA SER A 67 8.83 7.03 -0.36
C SER A 67 8.08 5.68 -0.28
N GLY A 68 7.19 5.39 -1.23
CA GLY A 68 6.31 4.22 -1.14
C GLY A 68 5.20 4.34 -0.08
N LEU A 69 4.97 5.55 0.47
CA LEU A 69 3.94 5.83 1.48
C LEU A 69 2.64 6.38 0.86
N SER A 70 2.40 6.10 -0.41
CA SER A 70 1.10 6.34 -1.10
C SER A 70 0.61 7.80 -1.06
N SER A 71 1.49 8.76 -1.34
CA SER A 71 1.12 10.18 -1.40
C SER A 71 0.04 10.49 -2.44
N SER A 72 -0.06 9.69 -3.54
CA SER A 72 -1.12 9.84 -4.54
C SER A 72 -2.49 9.50 -3.94
N ALA A 73 -2.62 8.35 -3.28
CA ALA A 73 -3.87 7.93 -2.66
C ALA A 73 -4.35 8.93 -1.60
N ALA A 74 -3.44 9.45 -0.78
CA ALA A 74 -3.77 10.49 0.20
C ALA A 74 -4.30 11.78 -0.46
N PHE A 75 -3.74 12.18 -1.60
CA PHE A 75 -4.22 13.33 -2.38
C PHE A 75 -5.59 13.06 -2.99
N GLU A 76 -5.77 11.90 -3.60
CA GLU A 76 -7.01 11.47 -4.23
C GLU A 76 -8.17 11.43 -3.22
N ASP A 77 -7.96 10.80 -2.07
CA ASP A 77 -8.95 10.69 -1.01
C ASP A 77 -9.27 12.06 -0.39
N ALA A 78 -8.27 12.95 -0.27
CA ALA A 78 -8.51 14.31 0.19
C ALA A 78 -9.41 15.11 -0.78
N VAL A 79 -9.19 15.00 -2.10
CA VAL A 79 -10.05 15.61 -3.12
C VAL A 79 -11.46 15.01 -3.07
N GLY A 80 -11.56 13.67 -2.99
CA GLY A 80 -12.84 12.98 -2.85
C GLY A 80 -13.61 13.42 -1.62
N LEU A 81 -12.94 13.55 -0.48
CA LEU A 81 -13.55 14.03 0.78
C LEU A 81 -14.04 15.48 0.66
N ILE A 82 -13.25 16.38 0.04
CA ILE A 82 -13.67 17.77 -0.19
C ILE A 82 -14.96 17.79 -0.98
N ILE A 83 -15.05 17.04 -2.08
CA ILE A 83 -16.25 16.99 -2.93
C ILE A 83 -17.43 16.38 -2.16
N ASN A 84 -17.19 15.31 -1.40
CA ASN A 84 -18.20 14.66 -0.58
C ASN A 84 -18.80 15.62 0.46
N ASP A 85 -17.95 16.34 1.18
CA ASP A 85 -18.40 17.31 2.20
C ASP A 85 -19.14 18.50 1.60
N MET A 86 -18.67 19.03 0.47
CA MET A 86 -19.21 20.25 -0.12
C MET A 86 -20.47 20.02 -0.94
N PHE A 87 -20.60 18.87 -1.60
CA PHE A 87 -21.62 18.66 -2.65
C PHE A 87 -22.42 17.37 -2.48
N CYS A 88 -22.06 16.50 -1.54
CA CYS A 88 -22.78 15.24 -1.32
C CYS A 88 -23.31 15.10 0.12
N ASP A 89 -23.26 16.16 0.92
CA ASP A 89 -23.68 16.14 2.34
C ASP A 89 -23.00 15.03 3.18
N GLY A 90 -21.77 14.63 2.80
CA GLY A 90 -21.05 13.55 3.45
C GLY A 90 -21.63 12.15 3.24
N ALA A 91 -22.45 11.95 2.20
CA ALA A 91 -23.18 10.70 1.99
C ALA A 91 -22.31 9.53 1.52
N LEU A 92 -21.13 9.82 0.95
CA LEU A 92 -20.20 8.77 0.52
C LEU A 92 -19.36 8.26 1.69
N SER A 93 -19.36 6.95 1.87
CA SER A 93 -18.53 6.28 2.88
C SER A 93 -17.03 6.35 2.53
N PRO A 94 -16.12 6.17 3.51
CA PRO A 94 -14.69 6.09 3.25
C PRO A 94 -14.31 5.06 2.18
N LEU A 95 -14.95 3.89 2.16
CA LEU A 95 -14.69 2.86 1.16
C LEU A 95 -15.16 3.28 -0.23
N GLU A 96 -16.30 3.95 -0.35
CA GLU A 96 -16.77 4.47 -1.63
C GLU A 96 -15.83 5.55 -2.17
N LEU A 97 -15.31 6.43 -1.31
CA LEU A 97 -14.28 7.40 -1.69
C LEU A 97 -13.01 6.72 -2.19
N ALA A 98 -12.53 5.69 -1.49
CA ALA A 98 -11.38 4.91 -1.92
C ALA A 98 -11.58 4.25 -3.30
N ILE A 99 -12.77 3.68 -3.56
CA ILE A 99 -13.11 3.09 -4.86
C ILE A 99 -13.17 4.15 -5.97
N ILE A 100 -13.70 5.33 -5.67
CA ILE A 100 -13.73 6.47 -6.58
C ILE A 100 -12.30 6.90 -6.92
N SER A 101 -11.44 7.08 -5.92
CA SER A 101 -10.04 7.44 -6.04
C SER A 101 -9.28 6.43 -6.91
N GLN A 102 -9.43 5.13 -6.63
CA GLN A 102 -8.83 4.06 -7.43
C GLN A 102 -9.26 4.11 -8.90
N ARG A 103 -10.55 4.31 -9.17
CA ARG A 103 -11.06 4.41 -10.54
C ARG A 103 -10.50 5.63 -11.25
N ALA A 104 -10.40 6.77 -10.57
CA ALA A 104 -9.78 7.97 -11.11
C ALA A 104 -8.30 7.72 -11.48
N GLU A 105 -7.53 7.03 -10.61
CA GLU A 105 -6.13 6.67 -10.89
C GLU A 105 -6.01 5.72 -12.09
N ARG A 106 -6.89 4.74 -12.23
CA ARG A 106 -6.84 3.76 -13.32
C ARG A 106 -7.35 4.31 -14.65
N ASP A 107 -8.51 4.93 -14.64
CA ASP A 107 -9.27 5.21 -15.87
C ASP A 107 -8.92 6.59 -16.45
N TYR A 108 -8.63 7.58 -15.58
CA TYR A 108 -8.31 8.96 -15.97
C TYR A 108 -6.81 9.25 -15.91
N PHE A 109 -6.15 8.95 -14.81
CA PHE A 109 -4.70 9.16 -14.71
C PHE A 109 -3.94 8.15 -15.58
N GLY A 110 -4.37 6.88 -15.62
CA GLY A 110 -3.82 5.86 -16.51
C GLY A 110 -2.78 4.95 -15.85
N LYS A 111 -2.74 4.89 -14.53
CA LYS A 111 -1.85 3.99 -13.77
C LYS A 111 -2.65 2.82 -13.22
N ALA A 112 -2.26 1.60 -13.57
CA ALA A 112 -2.83 0.40 -12.96
C ALA A 112 -2.47 0.34 -11.46
N CYS A 113 -3.47 0.30 -10.59
CA CYS A 113 -3.30 0.21 -9.15
C CYS A 113 -4.32 -0.73 -8.51
N GLY A 114 -4.00 -1.27 -7.33
CA GLY A 114 -4.95 -1.94 -6.44
C GLY A 114 -5.73 -0.93 -5.60
N LEU A 115 -6.67 -1.41 -4.78
CA LEU A 115 -7.46 -0.56 -3.88
C LEU A 115 -6.77 -0.31 -2.53
N MET A 116 -5.68 -1.00 -2.24
CA MET A 116 -5.10 -1.04 -0.89
C MET A 116 -4.74 0.34 -0.36
N ASP A 117 -4.05 1.13 -1.16
CA ASP A 117 -3.53 2.43 -0.73
C ASP A 117 -4.66 3.42 -0.43
N GLN A 118 -5.63 3.54 -1.34
CA GLN A 118 -6.79 4.39 -1.15
C GLN A 118 -7.65 3.93 0.03
N ALA A 119 -7.91 2.62 0.15
CA ALA A 119 -8.71 2.11 1.26
C ALA A 119 -8.09 2.40 2.63
N VAL A 120 -6.77 2.28 2.76
CA VAL A 120 -6.08 2.57 4.02
C VAL A 120 -6.05 4.07 4.31
N CYS A 121 -5.80 4.92 3.30
CA CYS A 121 -5.85 6.38 3.46
C CYS A 121 -7.25 6.87 3.84
N ALA A 122 -8.29 6.31 3.24
CA ALA A 122 -9.67 6.71 3.52
C ALA A 122 -10.16 6.25 4.90
N VAL A 123 -9.83 5.01 5.32
CA VAL A 123 -10.33 4.40 6.55
C VAL A 123 -9.47 4.74 7.78
N GLY A 124 -8.14 4.77 7.61
CA GLY A 124 -7.17 4.98 8.68
C GLY A 124 -7.00 3.78 9.61
N GLY A 125 -5.99 3.85 10.48
CA GLY A 125 -5.65 2.78 11.40
C GLY A 125 -4.97 1.58 10.73
N LEU A 126 -4.96 0.45 11.42
CA LEU A 126 -4.54 -0.83 10.88
C LEU A 126 -5.76 -1.53 10.27
N VAL A 127 -5.70 -1.84 9.00
CA VAL A 127 -6.85 -2.29 8.22
C VAL A 127 -6.60 -3.69 7.67
N SER A 128 -7.60 -4.55 7.76
CA SER A 128 -7.66 -5.81 7.02
C SER A 128 -8.46 -5.60 5.74
N LEU A 129 -7.89 -6.04 4.62
CA LEU A 129 -8.50 -5.99 3.30
C LEU A 129 -8.71 -7.41 2.79
N ASP A 130 -9.95 -7.76 2.44
CA ASP A 130 -10.28 -9.05 1.83
C ASP A 130 -10.90 -8.84 0.45
N PHE A 131 -10.17 -9.26 -0.57
CA PHE A 131 -10.55 -9.21 -1.98
C PHE A 131 -11.11 -10.53 -2.50
N ALA A 132 -11.82 -11.31 -1.64
CA ALA A 132 -12.51 -12.54 -2.09
C ALA A 132 -13.50 -12.26 -3.21
N ASP A 133 -14.22 -11.15 -3.10
CA ASP A 133 -15.01 -10.54 -4.17
C ASP A 133 -14.34 -9.23 -4.58
N GLU A 134 -13.85 -9.16 -5.81
CA GLU A 134 -13.20 -7.96 -6.35
C GLU A 134 -14.17 -6.77 -6.51
N ASN A 135 -15.49 -7.06 -6.61
CA ASN A 135 -16.52 -6.04 -6.76
C ASN A 135 -17.08 -5.57 -5.41
N ASP A 136 -16.89 -6.35 -4.35
CA ASP A 136 -17.31 -6.04 -2.99
C ASP A 136 -16.19 -6.35 -1.99
N PRO A 137 -15.07 -5.59 -2.02
CA PRO A 137 -13.95 -5.80 -1.11
C PRO A 137 -14.36 -5.50 0.33
N LYS A 138 -14.00 -6.40 1.24
CA LYS A 138 -14.26 -6.19 2.66
C LYS A 138 -13.09 -5.46 3.30
N VAL A 139 -13.39 -4.31 3.86
CA VAL A 139 -12.43 -3.46 4.58
C VAL A 139 -12.83 -3.39 6.05
N THR A 140 -11.93 -3.82 6.93
CA THR A 140 -12.18 -3.83 8.38
C THR A 140 -11.04 -3.12 9.09
N GLN A 141 -11.32 -2.04 9.80
CA GLN A 141 -10.36 -1.43 10.71
C GLN A 141 -10.21 -2.35 11.94
N LEU A 142 -9.00 -2.82 12.20
CA LEU A 142 -8.68 -3.75 13.28
C LEU A 142 -8.39 -3.01 14.59
N CYS A 143 -7.54 -2.00 14.51
CA CYS A 143 -7.21 -1.12 15.63
C CYS A 143 -6.68 0.22 15.11
N PRO A 144 -6.77 1.31 15.91
CA PRO A 144 -6.36 2.64 15.46
C PRO A 144 -4.85 2.81 15.31
N ASN A 145 -4.06 2.07 16.10
CA ASN A 145 -2.60 2.19 16.14
C ASN A 145 -1.94 0.93 16.74
N LEU A 146 -0.62 1.00 16.98
CA LEU A 146 0.18 -0.07 17.58
C LEU A 146 0.37 0.05 19.10
N ASP A 147 -0.26 1.02 19.75
CA ASP A 147 -0.03 1.32 21.18
C ASP A 147 -0.36 0.14 22.08
N GLY A 148 -1.42 -0.62 21.74
CA GLY A 148 -1.80 -1.84 22.45
C GLY A 148 -0.76 -2.94 22.46
N LEU A 149 0.19 -2.92 21.50
CA LEU A 149 1.30 -3.86 21.42
C LEU A 149 2.58 -3.34 22.10
N GLY A 150 2.63 -2.07 22.48
CA GLY A 150 3.83 -1.44 23.03
C GLY A 150 4.99 -1.35 22.01
N LEU A 151 4.68 -1.29 20.73
CA LEU A 151 5.65 -1.29 19.63
C LEU A 151 5.64 0.04 18.88
N CYS A 152 6.83 0.43 18.46
CA CYS A 152 7.07 1.46 17.44
C CYS A 152 7.33 0.81 16.08
N MET A 153 6.96 1.51 15.00
CA MET A 153 7.27 1.14 13.63
C MET A 153 8.25 2.13 13.01
N CYS A 154 9.35 1.61 12.49
CA CYS A 154 10.30 2.38 11.70
C CYS A 154 10.24 1.95 10.24
N ILE A 155 10.29 2.93 9.32
CA ILE A 155 10.42 2.71 7.88
C ILE A 155 11.77 3.23 7.44
N THR A 156 12.55 2.40 6.75
CA THR A 156 13.85 2.80 6.19
C THR A 156 13.80 2.79 4.68
N ASN A 157 14.11 3.91 4.06
CA ASN A 157 14.28 4.03 2.62
C ASN A 157 15.69 3.56 2.22
N THR A 158 15.77 2.56 1.35
CA THR A 158 17.04 1.96 0.91
C THR A 158 17.64 2.65 -0.33
N GLY A 159 16.99 3.68 -0.85
CA GLY A 159 17.46 4.48 -2.00
C GLY A 159 17.28 3.84 -3.37
N GLY A 160 16.73 2.63 -3.47
CA GLY A 160 16.48 1.95 -4.74
C GLY A 160 15.32 2.57 -5.53
N SER A 161 15.41 2.53 -6.87
CA SER A 161 14.36 2.99 -7.78
C SER A 161 13.46 1.84 -8.22
N HIS A 162 12.16 2.11 -8.35
CA HIS A 162 11.17 1.17 -8.93
C HIS A 162 11.01 1.34 -10.45
N ALA A 163 11.68 2.33 -11.08
CA ALA A 163 11.41 2.78 -12.45
C ALA A 163 11.58 1.67 -13.49
N ASP A 164 12.57 0.79 -13.33
CA ASP A 164 12.92 -0.25 -14.30
C ASP A 164 12.48 -1.67 -13.85
N LEU A 165 11.60 -1.77 -12.85
CA LEU A 165 11.21 -3.05 -12.25
C LEU A 165 9.78 -3.50 -12.66
N GLY A 166 9.20 -2.89 -13.68
CA GLY A 166 7.84 -3.19 -14.13
C GLY A 166 7.61 -4.66 -14.49
N ASP A 167 8.59 -5.28 -15.16
CA ASP A 167 8.53 -6.68 -15.55
C ASP A 167 8.54 -7.61 -14.33
N GLU A 168 9.34 -7.32 -13.31
CA GLU A 168 9.40 -8.11 -12.09
C GLU A 168 8.09 -8.04 -11.28
N TYR A 169 7.50 -6.85 -11.19
CA TYR A 169 6.18 -6.69 -10.57
C TYR A 169 5.09 -7.43 -11.34
N SER A 170 5.12 -7.38 -12.67
CA SER A 170 4.15 -8.06 -13.53
C SER A 170 4.29 -9.58 -13.51
N ALA A 171 5.51 -10.08 -13.31
CA ALA A 171 5.80 -11.51 -13.23
C ALA A 171 5.17 -12.17 -11.99
N ILE A 172 5.06 -11.46 -10.86
CA ILE A 172 4.47 -12.03 -9.63
C ILE A 172 3.04 -12.52 -9.86
N PRO A 173 2.07 -11.67 -10.24
CA PRO A 173 0.70 -12.11 -10.46
C PRO A 173 0.57 -13.04 -11.66
N ALA A 174 1.40 -12.93 -12.70
CA ALA A 174 1.37 -13.82 -13.85
C ALA A 174 1.75 -15.26 -13.46
N GLU A 175 2.82 -15.44 -12.70
CA GLU A 175 3.26 -16.74 -12.21
C GLU A 175 2.29 -17.35 -11.19
N MET A 176 1.73 -16.54 -10.28
CA MET A 176 0.68 -17.01 -9.37
C MET A 176 -0.56 -17.48 -10.14
N ARG A 177 -0.91 -16.79 -11.23
CA ARG A 177 -2.04 -17.17 -12.08
C ARG A 177 -1.79 -18.49 -12.80
N SER A 178 -0.59 -18.74 -13.33
CA SER A 178 -0.28 -20.00 -14.01
C SER A 178 -0.46 -21.22 -13.10
N VAL A 179 -0.13 -21.08 -11.79
CA VAL A 179 -0.40 -22.13 -10.80
C VAL A 179 -1.90 -22.28 -10.54
N ALA A 180 -2.65 -21.18 -10.43
CA ALA A 180 -4.10 -21.26 -10.26
C ALA A 180 -4.78 -21.94 -11.45
N GLU A 181 -4.36 -21.62 -12.68
CA GLU A 181 -4.86 -22.22 -13.93
C GLU A 181 -4.58 -23.72 -14.00
N TYR A 182 -3.43 -24.19 -13.52
CA TYR A 182 -3.13 -25.62 -13.38
C TYR A 182 -4.20 -26.36 -12.56
N PHE A 183 -4.72 -25.73 -11.49
CA PHE A 183 -5.82 -26.27 -10.69
C PHE A 183 -7.22 -25.93 -11.23
N GLY A 184 -7.32 -25.38 -12.46
CA GLY A 184 -8.60 -24.98 -13.05
C GLY A 184 -9.26 -23.78 -12.37
N GLN A 185 -8.47 -22.94 -11.66
CA GLN A 185 -8.96 -21.78 -10.96
C GLN A 185 -8.46 -20.48 -11.60
N ARG A 186 -9.19 -19.39 -11.42
CA ARG A 186 -8.78 -18.05 -11.90
C ARG A 186 -7.72 -17.42 -11.00
N VAL A 187 -7.76 -17.70 -9.72
CA VAL A 187 -6.89 -17.16 -8.67
C VAL A 187 -6.52 -18.24 -7.66
N LEU A 188 -5.44 -18.05 -6.92
CA LEU A 188 -4.97 -18.98 -5.89
C LEU A 188 -5.87 -19.06 -4.65
N ARG A 189 -6.81 -18.13 -4.48
CA ARG A 189 -7.68 -18.13 -3.33
C ARG A 189 -8.51 -19.41 -3.27
N GLY A 190 -8.50 -20.06 -2.10
CA GLY A 190 -9.16 -21.34 -1.88
C GLY A 190 -8.28 -22.57 -2.08
N LEU A 191 -7.08 -22.41 -2.67
CA LEU A 191 -6.07 -23.46 -2.64
C LEU A 191 -5.34 -23.48 -1.29
N THR A 192 -4.90 -24.69 -0.90
CA THR A 192 -4.07 -24.88 0.29
C THR A 192 -2.63 -25.21 -0.10
N ALA A 193 -1.69 -25.01 0.83
CA ALA A 193 -0.30 -25.37 0.62
C ALA A 193 -0.14 -26.89 0.38
N GLU A 194 -0.93 -27.71 1.05
CA GLU A 194 -0.93 -29.18 0.90
C GLU A 194 -1.33 -29.61 -0.51
N GLN A 195 -2.34 -28.96 -1.11
CA GLN A 195 -2.74 -29.22 -2.50
C GLN A 195 -1.60 -28.89 -3.48
N ILE A 196 -0.95 -27.73 -3.32
CA ILE A 196 0.20 -27.34 -4.14
C ILE A 196 1.35 -28.33 -3.97
N ILE A 197 1.67 -28.72 -2.74
CA ILE A 197 2.77 -29.63 -2.43
C ILE A 197 2.52 -31.03 -3.01
N SER A 198 1.29 -31.51 -3.01
CA SER A 198 0.97 -32.84 -3.55
C SER A 198 1.21 -32.93 -5.06
N GLU A 199 1.14 -31.81 -5.78
CA GLU A 199 1.33 -31.72 -7.24
C GLU A 199 2.72 -31.20 -7.65
N LEU A 200 3.66 -31.05 -6.72
CA LEU A 200 4.97 -30.44 -6.98
C LEU A 200 5.72 -31.00 -8.21
N PRO A 201 5.80 -32.33 -8.44
CA PRO A 201 6.52 -32.84 -9.61
C PRO A 201 5.93 -32.38 -10.94
N ALA A 202 4.60 -32.33 -11.06
CA ALA A 202 3.91 -31.88 -12.25
C ALA A 202 3.96 -30.37 -12.41
N LEU A 203 3.70 -29.62 -11.32
CA LEU A 203 3.77 -28.16 -11.30
C LEU A 203 5.16 -27.64 -11.70
N ARG A 204 6.24 -28.24 -11.18
CA ARG A 204 7.60 -27.87 -11.56
C ARG A 204 7.86 -28.04 -13.06
N ALA A 205 7.34 -29.09 -13.66
CA ALA A 205 7.50 -29.37 -15.08
C ALA A 205 6.71 -28.38 -15.95
N GLU A 206 5.53 -27.95 -15.51
CA GLU A 206 4.61 -27.13 -16.29
C GLU A 206 4.83 -25.63 -16.10
N VAL A 207 4.92 -25.13 -14.84
CA VAL A 207 4.97 -23.70 -14.53
C VAL A 207 6.32 -23.24 -13.98
N GLY A 208 7.19 -24.16 -13.60
CA GLY A 208 8.53 -23.88 -13.06
C GLY A 208 8.55 -23.58 -11.55
N ASP A 209 9.75 -23.64 -10.97
CA ASP A 209 9.97 -23.58 -9.52
C ASP A 209 9.53 -22.24 -8.91
N ARG A 210 9.83 -21.10 -9.56
CA ARG A 210 9.53 -19.76 -9.02
C ARG A 210 8.01 -19.52 -8.95
N ALA A 211 7.23 -19.96 -9.91
CA ALA A 211 5.79 -19.85 -9.87
C ALA A 211 5.20 -20.63 -8.69
N VAL A 212 5.70 -21.84 -8.46
CA VAL A 212 5.30 -22.68 -7.31
C VAL A 212 5.66 -22.02 -5.97
N LEU A 213 6.88 -21.47 -5.84
CA LEU A 213 7.31 -20.78 -4.62
C LEU A 213 6.42 -19.57 -4.34
N ARG A 214 6.11 -18.74 -5.34
CA ARG A 214 5.21 -17.60 -5.24
C ARG A 214 3.79 -18.00 -4.85
N ALA A 215 3.28 -19.10 -5.39
CA ALA A 215 1.98 -19.64 -5.00
C ALA A 215 1.96 -20.12 -3.54
N LEU A 216 2.99 -20.82 -3.08
CA LEU A 216 3.15 -21.22 -1.68
C LEU A 216 3.25 -20.00 -0.75
N HIS A 217 3.98 -18.96 -1.16
CA HIS A 217 3.97 -17.69 -0.42
C HIS A 217 2.56 -17.16 -0.24
N PHE A 218 1.79 -17.05 -1.33
CA PHE A 218 0.45 -16.46 -1.31
C PHE A 218 -0.50 -17.21 -0.36
N VAL A 219 -0.59 -18.52 -0.47
CA VAL A 219 -1.53 -19.29 0.38
C VAL A 219 -1.13 -19.23 1.86
N ARG A 220 0.16 -19.30 2.15
CA ARG A 220 0.69 -19.16 3.52
C ARG A 220 0.56 -17.73 4.06
N GLU A 221 0.64 -16.71 3.19
CA GLU A 221 0.46 -15.30 3.59
C GLU A 221 -0.98 -15.04 4.02
N ASN A 222 -1.97 -15.59 3.33
CA ASN A 222 -3.37 -15.51 3.77
C ASN A 222 -3.59 -16.07 5.18
N GLU A 223 -2.93 -17.21 5.51
CA GLU A 223 -2.97 -17.77 6.87
C GLU A 223 -2.29 -16.84 7.88
N ARG A 224 -1.17 -16.21 7.51
CA ARG A 224 -0.45 -15.24 8.36
C ARG A 224 -1.27 -13.99 8.60
N VAL A 225 -1.94 -13.44 7.58
CA VAL A 225 -2.86 -12.30 7.75
C VAL A 225 -3.92 -12.59 8.80
N ALA A 226 -4.55 -13.76 8.77
CA ALA A 226 -5.53 -14.15 9.77
C ALA A 226 -4.93 -14.22 11.20
N ARG A 227 -3.67 -14.67 11.33
CA ARG A 227 -2.94 -14.66 12.62
C ARG A 227 -2.61 -13.24 13.09
N VAL A 228 -2.18 -12.36 12.19
CA VAL A 228 -1.92 -10.94 12.49
C VAL A 228 -3.20 -10.25 12.97
N CYS A 229 -4.33 -10.44 12.27
CA CYS A 229 -5.62 -9.88 12.68
C CYS A 229 -6.01 -10.32 14.10
N ARG A 230 -5.83 -11.60 14.41
CA ARG A 230 -6.11 -12.14 15.77
C ARG A 230 -5.16 -11.55 16.80
N ALA A 231 -3.85 -11.52 16.52
CA ALA A 231 -2.85 -10.98 17.43
C ALA A 231 -3.12 -9.50 17.76
N LEU A 232 -3.55 -8.71 16.78
CA LEU A 232 -3.96 -7.32 16.99
C LEU A 232 -5.22 -7.21 17.87
N ALA A 233 -6.21 -8.05 17.63
CA ALA A 233 -7.45 -8.06 18.43
C ALA A 233 -7.22 -8.49 19.89
N GLU A 234 -6.26 -9.40 20.12
CA GLU A 234 -5.92 -9.94 21.44
C GLU A 234 -4.77 -9.16 22.11
N SER A 235 -4.19 -8.15 21.44
CA SER A 235 -2.99 -7.42 21.87
C SER A 235 -1.80 -8.36 22.16
N ASP A 236 -1.70 -9.46 21.40
CA ASP A 236 -0.62 -10.45 21.54
C ASP A 236 0.60 -10.02 20.70
N THR A 237 1.51 -9.32 21.35
CA THR A 237 2.73 -8.79 20.74
C THR A 237 3.63 -9.90 20.18
N ASP A 238 3.76 -11.05 20.85
CA ASP A 238 4.65 -12.12 20.40
C ASP A 238 4.09 -12.83 19.17
N ALA A 239 2.78 -13.09 19.14
CA ALA A 239 2.12 -13.64 17.97
C ALA A 239 2.20 -12.67 16.77
N PHE A 240 2.03 -11.37 17.00
CA PHE A 240 2.19 -10.33 15.98
C PHE A 240 3.61 -10.33 15.39
N LEU A 241 4.64 -10.17 16.23
CA LEU A 241 6.04 -10.15 15.81
C LEU A 241 6.45 -11.45 15.11
N GLY A 242 6.01 -12.59 15.63
CA GLY A 242 6.25 -13.90 15.03
C GLY A 242 5.68 -13.99 13.62
N ALA A 243 4.44 -13.56 13.41
CA ALA A 243 3.80 -13.57 12.09
C ALA A 243 4.48 -12.60 11.11
N ILE A 244 4.88 -11.39 11.55
CA ILE A 244 5.63 -10.43 10.73
C ILE A 244 6.99 -11.00 10.32
N ALA A 245 7.73 -11.61 11.24
CA ALA A 245 9.03 -12.22 10.94
C ALA A 245 8.91 -13.40 9.96
N GLU A 246 7.90 -14.25 10.12
CA GLU A 246 7.60 -15.33 9.16
C GLU A 246 7.23 -14.78 7.77
N SER A 247 6.44 -13.71 7.71
CA SER A 247 6.10 -13.03 6.46
C SER A 247 7.34 -12.47 5.76
N GLY A 248 8.27 -11.87 6.52
CA GLY A 248 9.55 -11.38 6.00
C GLY A 248 10.40 -12.50 5.41
N ARG A 249 10.54 -13.63 6.10
CA ARG A 249 11.25 -14.81 5.56
C ARG A 249 10.57 -15.36 4.31
N SER A 250 9.26 -15.49 4.33
CA SER A 250 8.50 -15.97 3.18
C SER A 250 8.62 -15.03 1.96
N SER A 251 8.68 -13.71 2.19
CA SER A 251 8.96 -12.74 1.13
C SER A 251 10.34 -12.97 0.50
N ALA A 252 11.37 -13.19 1.33
CA ALA A 252 12.72 -13.40 0.84
C ALA A 252 12.90 -14.76 0.13
N GLU A 253 12.38 -15.84 0.72
CA GLU A 253 12.64 -17.21 0.28
C GLU A 253 11.69 -17.68 -0.82
N LEU A 254 10.40 -17.32 -0.72
CA LEU A 254 9.34 -17.83 -1.59
C LEU A 254 8.87 -16.80 -2.63
N LEU A 255 8.51 -15.59 -2.20
CA LEU A 255 8.09 -14.54 -3.14
C LEU A 255 9.27 -14.01 -3.96
N GLN A 256 10.46 -13.98 -3.34
CA GLN A 256 11.71 -13.52 -3.93
C GLN A 256 11.66 -12.06 -4.39
N ASN A 257 11.07 -11.21 -3.55
CA ASN A 257 10.90 -9.78 -3.83
C ASN A 257 11.82 -8.87 -3.00
N VAL A 258 12.87 -9.41 -2.37
CA VAL A 258 13.85 -8.62 -1.60
C VAL A 258 15.14 -8.34 -2.38
N THR A 259 15.32 -9.02 -3.51
CA THR A 259 16.51 -8.97 -4.34
C THR A 259 16.12 -8.57 -5.76
N VAL A 260 16.83 -7.64 -6.36
CA VAL A 260 16.63 -7.27 -7.77
C VAL A 260 17.28 -8.33 -8.66
N PRO A 261 16.50 -9.07 -9.47
CA PRO A 261 17.05 -10.07 -10.39
C PRO A 261 18.06 -9.44 -11.35
N GLY A 262 19.19 -10.11 -11.56
CA GLY A 262 20.26 -9.64 -12.47
C GLY A 262 21.13 -8.51 -11.95
N SER A 263 20.80 -7.87 -10.82
CA SER A 263 21.68 -6.88 -10.18
C SER A 263 22.51 -7.53 -9.07
N SER A 264 23.82 -7.46 -9.19
CA SER A 264 24.74 -7.92 -8.14
C SER A 264 25.20 -6.80 -7.19
N ARG A 265 25.01 -5.54 -7.55
CA ARG A 265 25.49 -4.37 -6.81
C ARG A 265 24.41 -3.65 -6.04
N GLU A 266 23.21 -3.59 -6.58
CA GLU A 266 22.09 -2.83 -6.01
C GLU A 266 21.15 -3.77 -5.27
N GLN A 267 21.48 -4.05 -4.02
CA GLN A 267 20.76 -4.97 -3.14
C GLN A 267 20.31 -4.25 -1.86
N GLY A 268 19.84 -3.01 -1.99
CA GLY A 268 19.52 -2.12 -0.86
C GLY A 268 18.55 -2.73 0.15
N VAL A 269 17.47 -3.36 -0.32
CA VAL A 269 16.47 -4.01 0.55
C VAL A 269 17.09 -5.16 1.32
N THR A 270 17.83 -6.04 0.65
CA THR A 270 18.50 -7.19 1.30
C THR A 270 19.55 -6.72 2.32
N LEU A 271 20.32 -5.68 1.98
CA LEU A 271 21.28 -5.08 2.89
C LEU A 271 20.60 -4.49 4.14
N ALA A 272 19.50 -3.77 3.95
CA ALA A 272 18.73 -3.21 5.05
C ALA A 272 18.13 -4.27 5.96
N LEU A 273 17.63 -5.37 5.39
CA LEU A 273 17.14 -6.52 6.19
C LEU A 273 18.26 -7.19 6.99
N ALA A 274 19.43 -7.39 6.38
CA ALA A 274 20.61 -7.93 7.07
C ALA A 274 21.06 -7.03 8.22
N LEU A 275 21.15 -5.71 7.97
CA LEU A 275 21.52 -4.71 8.98
C LEU A 275 20.48 -4.66 10.10
N SER A 276 19.17 -4.74 9.78
CA SER A 276 18.11 -4.81 10.79
C SER A 276 18.31 -5.99 11.74
N GLY A 277 18.72 -7.16 11.21
CA GLY A 277 19.02 -8.33 12.02
C GLY A 277 20.19 -8.13 12.98
N GLU A 278 21.21 -7.37 12.58
CA GLU A 278 22.36 -7.05 13.44
C GLU A 278 21.98 -6.00 14.50
N LEU A 279 21.33 -4.91 14.10
CA LEU A 279 20.95 -3.81 14.99
C LEU A 279 19.91 -4.22 16.04
N LEU A 280 19.02 -5.15 15.70
CA LEU A 280 17.95 -5.63 16.57
C LEU A 280 18.28 -6.98 17.23
N ARG A 281 19.53 -7.41 17.20
CA ARG A 281 19.95 -8.67 17.83
C ARG A 281 19.67 -8.67 19.34
N GLY A 282 18.84 -9.62 19.78
CA GLY A 282 18.42 -9.72 21.18
C GLY A 282 17.30 -8.75 21.59
N VAL A 283 16.81 -7.94 20.66
CA VAL A 283 15.64 -7.08 20.87
C VAL A 283 14.36 -7.82 20.45
N ARG A 284 13.30 -7.70 21.24
CA ARG A 284 11.95 -8.20 20.91
C ARG A 284 11.40 -7.42 19.74
N SER A 285 11.59 -7.91 18.52
CA SER A 285 11.36 -7.14 17.30
C SER A 285 11.05 -8.04 16.12
N ALA A 286 10.52 -7.44 15.04
CA ALA A 286 10.40 -8.07 13.73
C ALA A 286 10.63 -7.03 12.63
N TYR A 287 11.12 -7.49 11.50
CA TYR A 287 11.37 -6.64 10.34
C TYR A 287 11.11 -7.42 9.05
N ARG A 288 10.75 -6.69 8.00
CA ARG A 288 10.49 -7.24 6.68
C ARG A 288 10.59 -6.17 5.59
N VAL A 289 10.58 -6.60 4.34
CA VAL A 289 10.37 -5.69 3.21
C VAL A 289 8.99 -5.01 3.34
N HIS A 290 8.92 -3.73 3.03
CA HIS A 290 7.68 -2.96 2.99
C HIS A 290 7.21 -2.80 1.56
N GLY A 291 5.89 -2.98 1.31
CA GLY A 291 5.30 -2.88 -0.02
C GLY A 291 5.70 -4.00 -0.98
N GLY A 292 5.78 -3.67 -2.26
CA GLY A 292 6.03 -4.63 -3.35
C GLY A 292 7.42 -5.25 -3.39
N GLY A 293 8.38 -4.63 -2.74
CA GLY A 293 9.76 -5.13 -2.68
C GLY A 293 10.61 -4.78 -3.89
N PHE A 294 11.62 -5.59 -4.15
CA PHE A 294 12.74 -5.40 -5.09
C PHE A 294 13.58 -4.17 -4.81
N ALA A 295 12.97 -3.02 -4.57
CA ALA A 295 13.55 -1.74 -4.19
C ALA A 295 12.69 -1.07 -3.10
N GLY A 296 13.00 0.18 -2.75
CA GLY A 296 12.17 1.01 -1.86
C GLY A 296 12.50 0.84 -0.39
N THR A 297 11.58 0.31 0.41
CA THR A 297 11.65 0.42 1.87
C THR A 297 11.60 -0.91 2.60
N VAL A 298 12.14 -0.91 3.82
CA VAL A 298 11.94 -1.96 4.81
C VAL A 298 11.20 -1.38 6.02
N GLN A 299 10.42 -2.21 6.70
CA GLN A 299 9.75 -1.87 7.95
C GLN A 299 10.29 -2.72 9.09
N ALA A 300 10.38 -2.12 10.27
CA ALA A 300 10.79 -2.78 11.50
C ALA A 300 9.88 -2.37 12.65
N PHE A 301 9.52 -3.37 13.46
CA PHE A 301 8.72 -3.21 14.68
C PHE A 301 9.59 -3.53 15.87
N MET A 302 9.64 -2.63 16.86
CA MET A 302 10.50 -2.74 18.01
C MET A 302 9.96 -1.95 19.20
N PRO A 303 10.41 -2.20 20.44
CA PRO A 303 10.05 -1.38 21.58
C PRO A 303 10.68 0.03 21.48
N PRO A 304 10.07 1.07 22.12
CA PRO A 304 10.50 2.46 22.00
C PRO A 304 11.99 2.71 22.29
N GLU A 305 12.55 2.02 23.25
CA GLU A 305 13.97 2.15 23.67
C GLU A 305 14.97 1.72 22.59
N ALA A 306 14.57 0.92 21.61
CA ALA A 306 15.44 0.49 20.52
C ALA A 306 15.44 1.45 19.32
N VAL A 307 14.46 2.33 19.22
CA VAL A 307 14.20 3.18 18.02
C VAL A 307 15.40 4.05 17.70
N GLU A 308 15.93 4.80 18.67
CA GLU A 308 17.02 5.76 18.42
C GLU A 308 18.27 5.08 17.88
N SER A 309 18.68 3.96 18.51
CA SER A 309 19.87 3.21 18.09
C SER A 309 19.68 2.57 16.72
N TYR A 310 18.48 2.05 16.43
CA TYR A 310 18.13 1.47 15.14
C TYR A 310 18.16 2.52 14.03
N CYS A 311 17.48 3.66 14.20
CA CYS A 311 17.45 4.73 13.21
C CYS A 311 18.87 5.26 12.94
N ARG A 312 19.69 5.50 13.97
CA ARG A 312 21.07 5.95 13.81
C ARG A 312 21.92 4.92 13.02
N GLY A 313 21.74 3.63 13.29
CA GLY A 313 22.46 2.56 12.58
C GLY A 313 22.06 2.47 11.10
N MET A 314 20.77 2.62 10.79
CA MET A 314 20.27 2.62 9.42
C MET A 314 20.70 3.88 8.67
N ASP A 315 20.61 5.05 9.29
CA ASP A 315 21.02 6.34 8.71
C ASP A 315 22.51 6.38 8.36
N ALA A 316 23.35 5.74 9.18
CA ALA A 316 24.78 5.65 8.90
C ALA A 316 25.10 4.93 7.58
N VAL A 317 24.22 4.06 7.09
CA VAL A 317 24.40 3.29 5.86
C VAL A 317 23.61 3.87 4.69
N PHE A 318 22.36 4.29 4.92
CA PHE A 318 21.45 4.72 3.86
C PHE A 318 21.32 6.24 3.72
N GLY A 319 21.96 7.00 4.60
CA GLY A 319 21.94 8.47 4.61
C GLY A 319 21.08 9.03 5.73
N GLU A 320 21.39 10.25 6.12
CA GLU A 320 20.67 10.97 7.19
C GLU A 320 19.16 11.07 6.91
N GLY A 321 18.34 10.64 7.86
CA GLY A 321 16.90 10.62 7.76
C GLY A 321 16.32 9.54 6.84
N ALA A 322 17.11 8.56 6.41
CA ALA A 322 16.64 7.41 5.65
C ALA A 322 15.71 6.52 6.50
N CYS A 323 16.00 6.39 7.79
CA CYS A 323 15.17 5.67 8.75
C CYS A 323 14.30 6.65 9.54
N ARG A 324 12.99 6.39 9.59
CA ARG A 324 12.06 7.25 10.29
C ARG A 324 11.12 6.46 11.18
N LEU A 325 10.95 6.94 12.39
CA LEU A 325 9.84 6.54 13.24
C LEU A 325 8.54 7.00 12.59
N THR A 326 7.64 6.06 12.39
CA THR A 326 6.34 6.28 11.74
C THR A 326 5.23 5.89 12.71
N SER A 327 4.22 6.72 12.82
CA SER A 327 3.01 6.42 13.56
C SER A 327 1.86 6.03 12.64
N VAL A 328 1.04 5.10 13.08
CA VAL A 328 -0.23 4.79 12.43
C VAL A 328 -1.26 5.81 12.91
N ARG A 329 -1.85 6.56 11.99
CA ARG A 329 -2.94 7.48 12.30
C ARG A 329 -4.25 6.70 12.41
N GLY A 330 -4.93 6.80 13.53
CA GLY A 330 -6.16 6.06 13.80
C GLY A 330 -7.36 6.46 12.95
N GLU A 331 -7.36 7.69 12.44
CA GLU A 331 -8.41 8.25 11.58
C GLU A 331 -7.91 8.38 10.16
N GLY A 332 -8.75 8.02 9.20
CA GLY A 332 -8.49 8.18 7.78
C GLY A 332 -8.73 9.62 7.29
N ALA A 333 -9.17 9.75 6.05
CA ALA A 333 -9.57 11.04 5.51
C ALA A 333 -10.76 11.59 6.30
N CYS A 334 -10.60 12.74 6.95
CA CYS A 334 -11.62 13.34 7.78
C CYS A 334 -11.56 14.87 7.72
N ARG A 335 -12.71 15.50 7.94
CA ARG A 335 -12.80 16.94 8.12
C ARG A 335 -12.31 17.29 9.53
N LEU A 336 -11.38 18.22 9.60
CA LEU A 336 -11.01 18.91 10.84
C LEU A 336 -11.82 20.19 10.93
N VAL A 337 -12.58 20.38 11.97
CA VAL A 337 -13.58 21.46 12.16
C VAL A 337 -13.04 22.82 11.86
#